data_77450516091848c25ca2cdbffdc551c3
#
_entry.id   77450516091848c25ca2cdbffdc551c3
#
_cell.length_a   1.000
_cell.length_b   1.000
_cell.length_c   1.000
_cell.angle_alpha   90.00
_cell.angle_beta   90.00
_cell.angle_gamma   90.00
#
_symmetry.space_group_name_H-M   'P 1'
#
loop_
_entity.id
_entity.type
_entity.pdbx_description
1 polymer ?
#
loop_
_entity_poly.entity_id
_entity_poly.type
_entity_poly.pdbx_seq_one_letter_code
_entity_poly.pdbx_strand_id
1 'polypeptide(L)'
;MYCLHIKRFKECKDVIKPGYLFTEDSTISTVELYDKAGARRILWSGFACENIGPSTDQSGTDKRIVAREYKLKWRASGKNGAVTKRYPQWKLDGRNTAIHVVTDEVPGFNDRLILIHSGNYPQDSLGCILVGLSEAGGAVSNSVEAIHQLFTKIKEVGIENVTLLIEEIN
;
A
#
# COMPACT_ATOMS: atom_id res chain seq x y z
N MET A 1 -13.67 -15.49 0.12
CA MET A 1 -13.43 -14.04 0.28
C MET A 1 -12.15 -13.81 1.08
N TYR A 2 -11.38 -12.83 0.71
CA TYR A 2 -10.07 -12.54 1.27
C TYR A 2 -10.03 -11.13 1.82
N CYS A 3 -9.15 -10.89 2.79
CA CYS A 3 -8.92 -9.58 3.37
C CYS A 3 -7.43 -9.23 3.27
N LEU A 4 -7.14 -8.08 2.70
CA LEU A 4 -5.84 -7.44 2.85
C LEU A 4 -5.97 -6.50 4.05
N HIS A 5 -5.37 -6.86 5.17
CA HIS A 5 -5.52 -6.14 6.43
C HIS A 5 -4.25 -5.34 6.72
N ILE A 6 -4.41 -4.03 6.77
CA ILE A 6 -3.35 -3.08 7.14
C ILE A 6 -3.68 -2.58 8.53
N LYS A 7 -2.85 -2.96 9.51
CA LYS A 7 -3.01 -2.54 10.90
C LYS A 7 -1.90 -1.56 11.25
N ARG A 8 -2.27 -0.28 11.38
CA ARG A 8 -1.35 0.78 11.78
C ARG A 8 -0.95 0.58 13.23
N PHE A 9 0.35 0.69 13.54
CA PHE A 9 0.81 0.47 14.91
C PHE A 9 1.79 1.51 15.42
N LYS A 10 2.41 2.31 14.58
CA LYS A 10 3.28 3.41 15.04
C LYS A 10 3.39 4.54 14.03
N GLU A 11 3.67 5.73 14.55
CA GLU A 11 4.10 6.89 13.78
C GLU A 11 5.56 7.14 14.05
N CYS A 12 6.33 7.49 13.01
CA CYS A 12 7.76 7.77 13.12
C CYS A 12 8.03 9.20 12.64
N LYS A 13 8.86 9.92 13.40
CA LYS A 13 9.22 11.30 13.10
C LYS A 13 10.56 11.36 12.38
N ASP A 14 10.73 12.40 11.54
CA ASP A 14 11.99 12.77 10.92
C ASP A 14 12.68 11.61 10.20
N VAL A 15 11.92 10.87 9.38
CA VAL A 15 12.45 9.76 8.60
C VAL A 15 13.37 10.29 7.51
N ILE A 16 14.59 9.77 7.45
CA ILE A 16 15.61 10.18 6.50
C ILE A 16 15.60 9.22 5.31
N LYS A 17 15.47 9.79 4.11
CA LYS A 17 15.71 9.04 2.85
C LYS A 17 17.07 9.44 2.31
N PRO A 18 17.99 8.49 2.07
CA PRO A 18 19.31 8.79 1.49
C PRO A 18 19.21 9.61 0.19
N GLY A 19 19.98 10.70 0.12
CA GLY A 19 20.00 11.59 -1.05
C GLY A 19 18.90 12.67 -1.04
N TYR A 20 18.04 12.72 -0.04
CA TYR A 20 17.01 13.76 0.12
C TYR A 20 17.44 14.79 1.16
N LEU A 21 17.10 16.06 0.91
CA LEU A 21 17.48 17.18 1.76
C LEU A 21 16.48 17.45 2.89
N PHE A 22 15.34 16.77 2.90
CA PHE A 22 14.31 16.97 3.91
C PHE A 22 13.89 15.62 4.51
N THR A 23 13.47 15.68 5.77
CA THR A 23 12.86 14.53 6.46
C THR A 23 11.36 14.55 6.27
N GLU A 24 10.73 13.42 6.49
CA GLU A 24 9.28 13.28 6.46
C GLU A 24 8.85 12.31 7.55
N ASP A 25 7.67 12.55 8.12
CA ASP A 25 7.11 11.63 9.11
C ASP A 25 6.35 10.50 8.41
N SER A 26 6.29 9.35 9.03
CA SER A 26 5.62 8.18 8.46
C SER A 26 4.68 7.48 9.44
N THR A 27 3.83 6.65 8.87
CA THR A 27 2.99 5.68 9.58
C THR A 27 3.40 4.29 9.15
N ILE A 28 3.72 3.42 10.09
CA ILE A 28 4.09 2.02 9.83
C ILE A 28 2.98 1.09 10.28
N SER A 29 2.71 0.10 9.45
CA SER A 29 1.65 -0.88 9.66
C SER A 29 2.16 -2.30 9.44
N THR A 30 1.53 -3.27 10.10
CA THR A 30 1.61 -4.67 9.66
C THR A 30 0.61 -4.89 8.54
N VAL A 31 0.91 -5.83 7.65
CA VAL A 31 0.05 -6.19 6.53
C VAL A 31 -0.10 -7.70 6.48
N GLU A 32 -1.34 -8.18 6.38
CA GLU A 32 -1.63 -9.59 6.18
C GLU A 32 -2.70 -9.75 5.10
N LEU A 33 -2.45 -10.66 4.16
CA LEU A 33 -3.48 -11.12 3.24
C LEU A 33 -3.95 -12.48 3.73
N TYR A 34 -5.22 -12.62 4.07
CA TYR A 34 -5.75 -13.86 4.62
C TYR A 34 -7.10 -14.24 4.04
N ASP A 35 -7.38 -15.54 4.08
CA ASP A 35 -8.69 -16.11 3.76
C ASP A 35 -9.64 -15.86 4.94
N LYS A 36 -10.79 -15.24 4.69
CA LYS A 36 -11.80 -14.97 5.71
C LYS A 36 -12.59 -16.22 6.10
N ALA A 37 -12.53 -17.28 5.31
CA ALA A 37 -13.22 -18.53 5.59
C ALA A 37 -12.44 -19.35 6.62
N GLY A 38 -13.16 -19.93 7.58
CA GLY A 38 -12.61 -20.87 8.55
C GLY A 38 -11.54 -20.25 9.46
N ALA A 39 -10.38 -20.91 9.57
CA ALA A 39 -9.34 -20.63 10.57
C ALA A 39 -8.42 -19.45 10.24
N ARG A 40 -8.78 -18.56 9.34
CA ARG A 40 -7.97 -17.38 8.96
C ARG A 40 -6.57 -17.79 8.47
N ARG A 41 -6.51 -18.46 7.34
CA ARG A 41 -5.25 -18.84 6.73
C ARG A 41 -4.56 -17.63 6.11
N ILE A 42 -3.33 -17.33 6.55
CA ILE A 42 -2.53 -16.23 6.03
C ILE A 42 -1.83 -16.68 4.75
N LEU A 43 -2.04 -15.93 3.65
CA LEU A 43 -1.42 -16.17 2.36
C LEU A 43 -0.15 -15.35 2.17
N TRP A 44 -0.08 -14.17 2.77
CA TRP A 44 1.08 -13.28 2.69
C TRP A 44 1.09 -12.32 3.87
N SER A 45 2.28 -11.95 4.33
CA SER A 45 2.45 -10.94 5.37
C SER A 45 3.67 -10.08 5.11
N GLY A 46 3.62 -8.85 5.60
CA GLY A 46 4.69 -7.87 5.47
C GLY A 46 4.38 -6.61 6.26
N PHE A 47 4.88 -5.49 5.76
CA PHE A 47 4.72 -4.18 6.39
C PHE A 47 4.30 -3.14 5.36
N ALA A 48 3.69 -2.05 5.84
CA ALA A 48 3.36 -0.90 5.01
C ALA A 48 3.95 0.38 5.59
N CYS A 49 4.28 1.30 4.69
CA CYS A 49 4.66 2.67 5.01
C CYS A 49 3.68 3.61 4.33
N GLU A 50 3.07 4.49 5.12
CA GLU A 50 2.20 5.57 4.65
C GLU A 50 2.75 6.90 5.15
N ASN A 51 2.24 7.99 4.58
CA ASN A 51 2.47 9.33 5.11
C ASN A 51 1.86 9.45 6.52
N ILE A 52 2.25 10.50 7.25
CA ILE A 52 1.77 10.74 8.61
C ILE A 52 0.29 11.14 8.61
N GLY A 53 -0.37 10.96 9.76
CA GLY A 53 -1.70 11.51 10.01
C GLY A 53 -1.71 13.00 10.33
N PRO A 54 -2.88 13.55 10.60
CA PRO A 54 -4.15 12.83 10.77
C PRO A 54 -4.66 12.22 9.46
N SER A 55 -5.38 11.12 9.59
CA SER A 55 -6.01 10.45 8.45
C SER A 55 -7.06 11.35 7.81
N THR A 56 -7.12 11.38 6.47
CA THR A 56 -8.02 12.31 5.79
C THR A 56 -8.52 11.76 4.45
N ASP A 57 -9.73 12.14 4.09
CA ASP A 57 -10.29 11.95 2.76
C ASP A 57 -9.92 13.08 1.80
N GLN A 58 -9.35 14.16 2.32
CA GLN A 58 -9.01 15.34 1.53
C GLN A 58 -7.77 15.12 0.67
N SER A 59 -7.88 15.40 -0.62
CA SER A 59 -6.79 15.34 -1.59
C SER A 59 -5.75 16.44 -1.36
N GLY A 60 -4.49 16.18 -1.75
CA GLY A 60 -3.43 17.17 -1.80
C GLY A 60 -2.80 17.54 -0.47
N THR A 61 -3.01 16.73 0.57
CA THR A 61 -2.49 17.01 1.92
C THR A 61 -1.26 16.19 2.27
N ASP A 62 -0.85 15.24 1.42
CA ASP A 62 0.25 14.30 1.70
C ASP A 62 0.08 13.58 3.04
N LYS A 63 -1.15 13.18 3.35
CA LYS A 63 -1.53 12.47 4.56
C LYS A 63 -2.08 11.08 4.22
N ARG A 64 -2.01 10.18 5.19
CA ARG A 64 -2.59 8.84 5.04
C ARG A 64 -4.11 8.90 4.93
N ILE A 65 -4.68 7.92 4.26
CA ILE A 65 -6.13 7.82 4.06
C ILE A 65 -6.85 7.37 5.33
N VAL A 66 -8.15 7.59 5.39
CA VAL A 66 -8.99 7.23 6.54
C VAL A 66 -9.08 5.71 6.68
N ALA A 67 -9.04 5.22 7.91
CA ALA A 67 -9.22 3.81 8.23
C ALA A 67 -10.67 3.40 7.95
N ARG A 68 -10.85 2.45 7.04
CA ARG A 68 -12.13 1.85 6.64
C ARG A 68 -11.90 0.65 5.75
N GLU A 69 -12.96 0.05 5.26
CA GLU A 69 -12.87 -0.93 4.18
C GLU A 69 -12.87 -0.24 2.82
N TYR A 70 -12.07 -0.79 1.90
CA TYR A 70 -11.95 -0.33 0.52
C TYR A 70 -12.03 -1.53 -0.42
N LYS A 71 -12.40 -1.25 -1.67
CA LYS A 71 -12.26 -2.20 -2.77
C LYS A 71 -10.93 -1.97 -3.48
N LEU A 72 -10.47 -2.97 -4.20
CA LEU A 72 -9.20 -2.94 -4.93
C LEU A 72 -9.44 -3.23 -6.41
N LYS A 73 -8.69 -2.52 -7.26
CA LYS A 73 -8.71 -2.75 -8.72
C LYS A 73 -7.29 -2.70 -9.26
N TRP A 74 -7.00 -3.53 -10.25
CA TRP A 74 -5.77 -3.38 -11.02
C TRP A 74 -5.82 -2.09 -11.83
N ARG A 75 -4.68 -1.41 -11.92
CA ARG A 75 -4.58 -0.16 -12.68
C ARG A 75 -3.22 -0.04 -13.36
N ALA A 76 -3.23 0.35 -14.65
CA ALA A 76 -2.02 0.76 -15.35
C ALA A 76 -1.54 2.11 -14.78
N SER A 77 -0.25 2.21 -14.46
CA SER A 77 0.32 3.38 -13.78
C SER A 77 1.77 3.59 -14.16
N GLY A 78 2.26 4.82 -14.03
CA GLY A 78 3.68 5.13 -14.07
C GLY A 78 4.45 4.66 -12.82
N LYS A 79 3.74 4.30 -11.76
CA LYS A 79 4.35 3.74 -10.54
C LYS A 79 4.74 2.28 -10.76
N ASN A 80 5.57 1.71 -9.87
CA ASN A 80 6.04 0.33 -9.94
C ASN A 80 6.99 0.01 -11.11
N GLY A 81 7.67 1.00 -11.67
CA GLY A 81 8.65 0.75 -12.74
C GLY A 81 9.75 -0.23 -12.33
N ALA A 82 10.25 -0.14 -11.11
CA ALA A 82 11.26 -1.06 -10.61
C ALA A 82 10.74 -2.51 -10.50
N VAL A 83 9.46 -2.69 -10.17
CA VAL A 83 8.81 -4.00 -10.12
C VAL A 83 8.73 -4.58 -11.53
N THR A 84 8.23 -3.83 -12.50
CA THR A 84 8.09 -4.28 -13.89
C THR A 84 9.44 -4.58 -14.53
N LYS A 85 10.48 -3.80 -14.19
CA LYS A 85 11.85 -4.04 -14.69
C LYS A 85 12.36 -5.41 -14.24
N ARG A 86 12.14 -5.78 -12.99
CA ARG A 86 12.56 -7.08 -12.45
C ARG A 86 11.63 -8.21 -12.85
N TYR A 87 10.31 -7.93 -12.92
CA TYR A 87 9.24 -8.90 -13.19
C TYR A 87 8.36 -8.39 -14.33
N PRO A 88 8.77 -8.63 -15.61
CA PRO A 88 8.07 -8.07 -16.78
C PRO A 88 6.61 -8.47 -16.93
N GLN A 89 6.16 -9.54 -16.27
CA GLN A 89 4.75 -9.95 -16.26
C GLN A 89 3.81 -8.89 -15.69
N TRP A 90 4.34 -7.89 -14.96
CA TRP A 90 3.55 -6.79 -14.41
C TRP A 90 3.38 -5.62 -15.36
N LYS A 91 3.77 -5.78 -16.61
CA LYS A 91 3.44 -4.80 -17.63
C LYS A 91 1.93 -4.83 -17.92
N LEU A 92 1.30 -3.67 -17.97
CA LEU A 92 -0.14 -3.54 -18.17
C LEU A 92 -0.41 -2.32 -19.06
N ASP A 93 -1.01 -2.54 -20.23
CA ASP A 93 -1.35 -1.47 -21.19
C ASP A 93 -0.16 -0.54 -21.49
N GLY A 94 1.02 -1.12 -21.71
CA GLY A 94 2.25 -0.37 -22.00
C GLY A 94 2.85 0.37 -20.81
N ARG A 95 2.28 0.22 -19.64
CA ARG A 95 2.75 0.83 -18.37
C ARG A 95 3.04 -0.25 -17.33
N ASN A 96 3.04 0.11 -16.07
CA ASN A 96 3.25 -0.80 -14.96
C ASN A 96 1.93 -1.08 -14.25
N THR A 97 1.85 -2.19 -13.52
CA THR A 97 0.68 -2.54 -12.72
C THR A 97 0.80 -1.96 -11.32
N ALA A 98 -0.25 -1.28 -10.87
CA ALA A 98 -0.46 -0.90 -9.48
C ALA A 98 -1.84 -1.37 -9.03
N ILE A 99 -2.11 -1.33 -7.73
CA ILE A 99 -3.45 -1.57 -7.20
C ILE A 99 -4.06 -0.22 -6.84
N HIS A 100 -5.24 0.05 -7.42
CA HIS A 100 -6.02 1.24 -7.11
C HIS A 100 -6.96 0.94 -5.94
N VAL A 101 -6.83 1.73 -4.88
CA VAL A 101 -7.70 1.68 -3.71
C VAL A 101 -8.90 2.56 -3.98
N VAL A 102 -10.10 1.99 -3.93
CA VAL A 102 -11.34 2.69 -4.31
C VAL A 102 -12.44 2.51 -3.29
N THR A 103 -13.34 3.48 -3.22
CA THR A 103 -14.56 3.41 -2.42
C THR A 103 -15.65 4.26 -3.06
N ASP A 104 -16.89 3.82 -2.94
CA ASP A 104 -18.06 4.60 -3.34
C ASP A 104 -18.63 5.43 -2.18
N GLU A 105 -18.10 5.26 -0.96
CA GLU A 105 -18.60 5.92 0.24
C GLU A 105 -18.22 7.41 0.31
N VAL A 106 -17.15 7.80 -0.40
CA VAL A 106 -16.62 9.17 -0.36
C VAL A 106 -16.57 9.74 -1.77
N PRO A 107 -17.41 10.73 -2.10
CA PRO A 107 -17.39 11.36 -3.41
C PRO A 107 -16.00 11.92 -3.74
N GLY A 108 -15.50 11.63 -4.95
CA GLY A 108 -14.21 12.12 -5.42
C GLY A 108 -12.98 11.36 -4.90
N PHE A 109 -13.14 10.41 -3.96
CA PHE A 109 -12.00 9.68 -3.41
C PHE A 109 -11.21 8.95 -4.50
N ASN A 110 -11.91 8.29 -5.43
CA ASN A 110 -11.24 7.48 -6.45
C ASN A 110 -10.36 8.32 -7.40
N ASP A 111 -10.66 9.61 -7.54
CA ASP A 111 -9.88 10.54 -8.35
C ASP A 111 -8.56 10.96 -7.69
N ARG A 112 -8.39 10.70 -6.40
CA ARG A 112 -7.11 10.91 -5.70
C ARG A 112 -6.02 9.95 -6.19
N LEU A 113 -6.40 8.85 -6.84
CA LEU A 113 -5.49 7.81 -7.31
C LEU A 113 -4.60 7.28 -6.18
N ILE A 114 -5.22 6.86 -5.09
CA ILE A 114 -4.51 6.17 -4.01
C ILE A 114 -4.15 4.78 -4.50
N LEU A 115 -2.85 4.50 -4.53
CA LEU A 115 -2.31 3.26 -5.07
C LEU A 115 -1.54 2.49 -4.00
N ILE A 116 -1.52 1.17 -4.13
CA ILE A 116 -0.53 0.33 -3.47
C ILE A 116 0.59 0.12 -4.48
N HIS A 117 1.79 0.57 -4.15
CA HIS A 117 2.94 0.49 -5.06
C HIS A 117 4.27 0.38 -4.30
N SER A 118 5.37 0.19 -5.02
CA SER A 118 6.70 0.08 -4.43
C SER A 118 7.26 1.43 -4.01
N GLY A 119 8.09 1.38 -2.99
CA GLY A 119 8.79 2.49 -2.37
C GLY A 119 9.13 2.11 -0.94
N ASN A 120 10.18 2.68 -0.37
CA ASN A 120 10.65 2.31 0.95
C ASN A 120 10.43 3.42 1.99
N TYR A 121 10.33 4.66 1.57
CA TYR A 121 10.33 5.83 2.45
C TYR A 121 9.06 6.66 2.28
N PRO A 122 8.64 7.41 3.32
CA PRO A 122 7.45 8.27 3.18
C PRO A 122 7.59 9.30 2.04
N GLN A 123 8.82 9.71 1.71
CA GLN A 123 9.10 10.61 0.60
C GLN A 123 8.74 9.99 -0.77
N ASP A 124 8.52 8.69 -0.84
CA ASP A 124 8.13 8.00 -2.07
C ASP A 124 6.60 7.99 -2.29
N SER A 125 5.84 8.63 -1.41
CA SER A 125 4.39 8.59 -1.42
C SER A 125 3.76 9.94 -1.16
N LEU A 126 2.62 10.19 -1.82
CA LEU A 126 1.74 11.35 -1.61
C LEU A 126 0.34 10.87 -1.21
N GLY A 127 0.27 10.05 -0.13
CA GLY A 127 -0.95 9.44 0.36
C GLY A 127 -1.14 7.98 -0.06
N CYS A 128 -0.31 7.46 -0.95
CA CYS A 128 -0.33 6.06 -1.37
C CYS A 128 0.23 5.13 -0.29
N ILE A 129 0.04 3.84 -0.47
CA ILE A 129 0.46 2.80 0.46
C ILE A 129 1.65 2.06 -0.14
N LEU A 130 2.79 2.10 0.56
CA LEU A 130 3.99 1.38 0.18
C LEU A 130 4.08 0.09 1.00
N VAL A 131 4.44 -1.02 0.38
CA VAL A 131 4.62 -2.28 1.12
C VAL A 131 6.05 -2.77 1.03
N GLY A 132 6.49 -3.48 2.07
CA GLY A 132 7.83 -4.04 2.17
C GLY A 132 7.83 -5.34 2.96
N LEU A 133 8.97 -6.05 2.94
CA LEU A 133 9.14 -7.32 3.66
C LEU A 133 9.57 -7.10 5.11
N SER A 134 10.17 -5.96 5.41
CA SER A 134 10.60 -5.59 6.76
C SER A 134 10.45 -4.09 6.97
N GLU A 135 10.58 -3.64 8.21
CA GLU A 135 10.52 -2.22 8.56
C GLU A 135 11.62 -1.87 9.56
N ALA A 136 12.16 -0.66 9.42
CA ALA A 136 13.10 -0.08 10.36
C ALA A 136 13.18 1.44 10.14
N GLY A 137 13.35 2.19 11.22
CA GLY A 137 13.56 3.64 11.15
C GLY A 137 12.45 4.43 10.48
N GLY A 138 11.21 3.92 10.51
CA GLY A 138 10.07 4.58 9.88
C GLY A 138 9.96 4.35 8.38
N ALA A 139 10.72 3.41 7.84
CA ALA A 139 10.71 3.01 6.44
C ALA A 139 10.45 1.50 6.32
N VAL A 140 10.11 1.06 5.13
CA VAL A 140 10.07 -0.37 4.80
C VAL A 140 11.23 -0.72 3.87
N SER A 141 11.48 -2.01 3.69
CA SER A 141 12.56 -2.48 2.82
C SER A 141 12.11 -3.66 1.97
N ASN A 142 12.89 -3.94 0.91
CA ASN A 142 12.58 -4.97 -0.08
C ASN A 142 11.19 -4.81 -0.69
N SER A 143 10.83 -3.57 -1.01
CA SER A 143 9.51 -3.22 -1.50
C SER A 143 9.20 -3.82 -2.86
N VAL A 144 10.17 -3.88 -3.78
CA VAL A 144 9.98 -4.49 -5.10
C VAL A 144 9.57 -5.95 -4.98
N GLU A 145 10.29 -6.71 -4.15
CA GLU A 145 9.96 -8.12 -3.90
C GLU A 145 8.63 -8.27 -3.16
N ALA A 146 8.35 -7.41 -2.19
CA ALA A 146 7.09 -7.42 -1.46
C ALA A 146 5.90 -7.21 -2.38
N ILE A 147 5.96 -6.22 -3.27
CA ILE A 147 4.92 -5.96 -4.27
C ILE A 147 4.73 -7.17 -5.18
N HIS A 148 5.83 -7.73 -5.69
CA HIS A 148 5.75 -8.91 -6.55
C HIS A 148 5.03 -10.06 -5.85
N GLN A 149 5.41 -10.37 -4.62
CA GLN A 149 4.78 -11.45 -3.83
C GLN A 149 3.31 -11.18 -3.55
N LEU A 150 2.99 -9.99 -3.05
CA LEU A 150 1.62 -9.61 -2.72
C LEU A 150 0.72 -9.62 -3.96
N PHE A 151 1.16 -8.99 -5.04
CA PHE A 151 0.39 -8.92 -6.28
C PHE A 151 0.17 -10.31 -6.88
N THR A 152 1.17 -11.19 -6.79
CA THR A 152 1.04 -12.57 -7.24
C THR A 152 -0.07 -13.29 -6.47
N LYS A 153 -0.10 -13.17 -5.15
CA LYS A 153 -1.15 -13.78 -4.32
C LYS A 153 -2.53 -13.21 -4.61
N ILE A 154 -2.63 -11.89 -4.76
CA ILE A 154 -3.92 -11.25 -5.09
C ILE A 154 -4.41 -11.71 -6.47
N LYS A 155 -3.51 -11.84 -7.45
CA LYS A 155 -3.86 -12.33 -8.79
C LYS A 155 -4.36 -13.77 -8.75
N GLU A 156 -3.74 -14.63 -7.94
CA GLU A 156 -4.14 -16.03 -7.79
C GLU A 156 -5.56 -16.16 -7.23
N VAL A 157 -5.96 -15.33 -6.28
CA VAL A 157 -7.28 -15.42 -5.65
C VAL A 157 -8.34 -14.56 -6.35
N GLY A 158 -7.93 -13.65 -7.23
CA GLY A 158 -8.79 -12.68 -7.89
C GLY A 158 -8.97 -11.42 -7.07
N ILE A 159 -8.57 -10.27 -7.63
CA ILE A 159 -8.61 -8.99 -6.90
C ILE A 159 -10.02 -8.59 -6.48
N GLU A 160 -11.03 -8.98 -7.27
CA GLU A 160 -12.44 -8.75 -6.97
C GLU A 160 -12.91 -9.49 -5.71
N ASN A 161 -12.18 -10.50 -5.26
CA ASN A 161 -12.45 -11.28 -4.06
C ASN A 161 -11.72 -10.76 -2.82
N VAL A 162 -10.95 -9.67 -2.95
CA VAL A 162 -10.14 -9.10 -1.88
C VAL A 162 -10.71 -7.75 -1.44
N THR A 163 -10.97 -7.61 -0.14
CA THR A 163 -11.31 -6.34 0.49
C THR A 163 -10.09 -5.83 1.25
N LEU A 164 -9.78 -4.54 1.12
CA LEU A 164 -8.77 -3.89 1.95
C LEU A 164 -9.43 -3.37 3.22
N LEU A 165 -8.91 -3.77 4.37
CA LEU A 165 -9.30 -3.24 5.68
C LEU A 165 -8.13 -2.49 6.28
N ILE A 166 -8.32 -1.22 6.59
CA ILE A 166 -7.32 -0.40 7.30
C ILE A 166 -7.83 -0.12 8.71
N GLU A 167 -7.03 -0.49 9.70
CA GLU A 167 -7.27 -0.18 11.11
C GLU A 167 -6.33 0.93 11.57
N GLU A 168 -6.88 1.85 12.34
CA GLU A 168 -6.14 2.98 12.92
C GLU A 168 -5.28 2.52 14.10
N ILE A 169 -4.32 3.36 14.49
CA ILE A 169 -3.50 3.16 15.69
C ILE A 169 -4.41 3.23 16.92
N ASN A 170 -4.27 2.26 17.78
CA ASN A 170 -4.97 2.23 19.08
C ASN A 170 -4.22 3.07 20.12
#